data_3020625275ed3df0e301a8de26404674
#
_entry.id   3020625275ed3df0e301a8de26404674
#
_cell.length_a   1.000
_cell.length_b   1.000
_cell.length_c   1.000
_cell.angle_alpha   90.00
_cell.angle_beta   90.00
_cell.angle_gamma   90.00
#
_symmetry.space_group_name_H-M   'P 1'
#
loop_
_entity.id
_entity.type
_entity.pdbx_description
1 polymer ?
#
loop_
_entity_poly.entity_id
_entity_poly.type
_entity_poly.pdbx_seq_one_letter_code
_entity_poly.pdbx_strand_id
1 'polypeptide(L)'
;ETGSAISYTWWESTRVGIGLPVPGAALKLVPCDGVYEVRVKASSVTPGYLDDPDQTAAAFDEEGFLRMEDLADFHDRDRPEDGLFFAGRRAEQFKLLNGTFVSAGRLRDSLLGRLTGVVREVVVCGDGEAAVAVLAWADPDGLARLSGGTDPDHPAVRAAVGRALADHNRDNPGQSSRIARLRFLADPPDPEAHEVSDKGSINRRMVLKRRADDVARLFGDGAGCVSPATG
;
A
#
# COMPACT_ATOMS: atom_id res chain seq x y z
N GLU A 1 -18.88 -3.30 -8.24
CA GLU A 1 -19.75 -2.51 -7.31
C GLU A 1 -20.30 -1.24 -7.95
N THR A 2 -19.52 -0.49 -8.71
CA THR A 2 -19.97 0.77 -9.33
C THR A 2 -20.59 0.62 -10.73
N GLY A 3 -20.40 -0.52 -11.38
CA GLY A 3 -20.98 -0.87 -12.68
C GLY A 3 -20.46 -0.04 -13.87
N SER A 4 -19.97 1.19 -13.63
CA SER A 4 -19.40 2.07 -14.64
C SER A 4 -18.41 3.06 -14.03
N ALA A 5 -17.83 3.92 -14.87
CA ALA A 5 -16.99 5.03 -14.41
C ALA A 5 -17.85 6.01 -13.56
N ILE A 6 -17.35 6.38 -12.39
CA ILE A 6 -17.99 7.29 -11.45
C ILE A 6 -17.32 8.68 -11.44
N SER A 7 -16.10 8.76 -11.96
CA SER A 7 -15.33 9.98 -12.10
C SER A 7 -14.41 9.92 -13.32
N TYR A 8 -13.92 11.04 -13.75
CA TYR A 8 -13.02 11.14 -14.90
C TYR A 8 -12.14 12.41 -14.83
N THR A 9 -11.00 12.34 -15.51
CA THR A 9 -10.12 13.47 -15.78
C THR A 9 -10.07 13.69 -17.29
N TRP A 10 -10.16 14.94 -17.76
CA TRP A 10 -10.00 15.33 -19.18
C TRP A 10 -8.81 16.25 -19.40
N TRP A 11 -7.96 16.39 -18.38
CA TRP A 11 -6.75 17.20 -18.43
C TRP A 11 -5.53 16.36 -18.05
N GLU A 12 -4.35 16.83 -18.41
CA GLU A 12 -3.10 16.20 -17.99
C GLU A 12 -2.90 16.40 -16.49
N SER A 13 -2.57 15.32 -15.80
CA SER A 13 -2.26 15.32 -14.36
C SER A 13 -0.92 14.68 -14.12
N THR A 14 -0.12 15.28 -13.25
CA THR A 14 1.17 14.72 -12.78
C THR A 14 1.01 13.61 -11.74
N ARG A 15 -0.22 13.38 -11.25
CA ARG A 15 -0.57 12.34 -10.30
C ARG A 15 -1.67 11.46 -10.88
N VAL A 16 -1.80 10.23 -10.37
CA VAL A 16 -2.92 9.35 -10.73
C VAL A 16 -4.22 10.01 -10.30
N GLY A 17 -4.91 10.63 -11.27
CA GLY A 17 -6.13 11.40 -11.05
C GLY A 17 -7.34 10.50 -10.88
N ILE A 18 -8.17 10.80 -9.89
CA ILE A 18 -9.56 10.33 -9.82
C ILE A 18 -10.44 11.28 -10.64
N GLY A 19 -10.11 12.56 -10.64
CA GLY A 19 -10.83 13.62 -11.35
C GLY A 19 -12.06 14.12 -10.61
N LEU A 20 -13.09 14.45 -11.40
CA LEU A 20 -14.38 14.96 -10.96
C LEU A 20 -15.49 13.93 -11.20
N PRO A 21 -16.59 13.95 -10.43
CA PRO A 21 -17.70 13.03 -10.62
C PRO A 21 -18.33 13.20 -12.01
N VAL A 22 -18.73 12.09 -12.63
CA VAL A 22 -19.53 12.11 -13.86
C VAL A 22 -20.94 12.64 -13.58
N PRO A 23 -21.64 13.20 -14.59
CA PRO A 23 -23.03 13.57 -14.43
C PRO A 23 -23.89 12.41 -13.89
N GLY A 24 -24.65 12.65 -12.83
CA GLY A 24 -25.48 11.64 -12.17
C GLY A 24 -24.79 10.82 -11.09
N ALA A 25 -23.48 11.02 -10.87
CA ALA A 25 -22.75 10.48 -9.72
C ALA A 25 -22.50 11.60 -8.69
N ALA A 26 -22.59 11.24 -7.41
CA ALA A 26 -22.20 12.09 -6.30
C ALA A 26 -21.05 11.43 -5.53
N LEU A 27 -20.00 12.19 -5.26
CA LEU A 27 -18.90 11.79 -4.38
C LEU A 27 -19.08 12.49 -3.03
N LYS A 28 -19.02 11.70 -1.96
CA LYS A 28 -18.95 12.19 -0.57
C LYS A 28 -17.55 12.01 -0.05
N LEU A 29 -16.92 13.07 0.38
CA LEU A 29 -15.56 13.07 0.91
C LEU A 29 -15.65 13.13 2.44
N VAL A 30 -15.30 12.01 3.09
CA VAL A 30 -15.30 11.90 4.55
C VAL A 30 -13.87 12.09 5.05
N PRO A 31 -13.59 13.09 5.92
CA PRO A 31 -12.26 13.33 6.44
C PRO A 31 -11.67 12.06 7.08
N CYS A 32 -10.45 11.71 6.68
CA CYS A 32 -9.72 10.54 7.15
C CYS A 32 -8.21 10.86 7.20
N ASP A 33 -7.70 11.22 8.37
CA ASP A 33 -6.27 11.36 8.64
C ASP A 33 -5.48 12.23 7.64
N GLY A 34 -6.02 13.41 7.35
CA GLY A 34 -5.39 14.40 6.47
C GLY A 34 -5.71 14.25 4.98
N VAL A 35 -6.43 13.19 4.61
CA VAL A 35 -7.01 12.91 3.28
C VAL A 35 -8.52 12.65 3.44
N TYR A 36 -9.18 12.15 2.40
CA TYR A 36 -10.61 11.86 2.43
C TYR A 36 -10.88 10.42 2.00
N GLU A 37 -11.76 9.71 2.74
CA GLU A 37 -12.41 8.50 2.25
C GLU A 37 -13.44 8.90 1.21
N VAL A 38 -13.37 8.28 0.04
CA VAL A 38 -14.32 8.52 -1.06
C VAL A 38 -15.50 7.57 -0.91
N ARG A 39 -16.72 8.13 -0.87
CA ARG A 39 -17.95 7.36 -0.95
C ARG A 39 -18.75 7.81 -2.17
N VAL A 40 -19.49 6.89 -2.76
CA VAL A 40 -20.14 7.10 -4.06
C VAL A 40 -21.63 6.82 -3.98
N LYS A 41 -22.42 7.65 -4.65
CA LYS A 41 -23.84 7.42 -4.91
C LYS A 41 -24.14 7.70 -6.37
N ALA A 42 -24.59 6.69 -7.10
CA ALA A 42 -24.97 6.78 -8.51
C ALA A 42 -25.97 5.68 -8.85
N SER A 43 -26.71 5.85 -9.95
CA SER A 43 -27.66 4.84 -10.42
C SER A 43 -26.99 3.53 -10.89
N SER A 44 -25.70 3.58 -11.21
CA SER A 44 -24.89 2.43 -11.61
C SER A 44 -24.30 1.63 -10.44
N VAL A 45 -24.41 2.16 -9.21
CA VAL A 45 -23.92 1.46 -8.02
C VAL A 45 -24.83 0.26 -7.72
N THR A 46 -24.22 -0.88 -7.39
CA THR A 46 -24.96 -2.10 -6.98
C THR A 46 -25.93 -1.78 -5.83
N PRO A 47 -27.13 -2.38 -5.83
CA PRO A 47 -28.04 -2.25 -4.68
C PRO A 47 -27.58 -3.05 -3.44
N GLY A 48 -26.61 -3.95 -3.61
CA GLY A 48 -26.08 -4.80 -2.53
C GLY A 48 -25.37 -6.04 -3.04
N TYR A 49 -25.01 -6.92 -2.11
CA TYR A 49 -24.38 -8.21 -2.36
C TYR A 49 -25.42 -9.32 -2.32
N LEU A 50 -25.35 -10.24 -3.28
CA LEU A 50 -26.30 -11.34 -3.39
C LEU A 50 -26.23 -12.25 -2.16
N ASP A 51 -27.38 -12.49 -1.54
CA ASP A 51 -27.55 -13.34 -0.36
C ASP A 51 -26.68 -12.96 0.86
N ASP A 52 -26.18 -11.72 0.90
CA ASP A 52 -25.36 -11.18 2.01
C ASP A 52 -25.89 -9.81 2.49
N PRO A 53 -26.96 -9.81 3.32
CA PRO A 53 -27.53 -8.58 3.84
C PRO A 53 -26.61 -7.85 4.83
N ASP A 54 -25.76 -8.57 5.57
CA ASP A 54 -24.86 -7.98 6.54
C ASP A 54 -23.74 -7.22 5.83
N GLN A 55 -23.13 -7.82 4.80
CA GLN A 55 -22.15 -7.13 3.97
C GLN A 55 -22.79 -5.95 3.22
N THR A 56 -24.01 -6.11 2.74
CA THR A 56 -24.76 -5.00 2.11
C THR A 56 -24.94 -3.84 3.07
N ALA A 57 -25.41 -4.10 4.29
CA ALA A 57 -25.61 -3.05 5.30
C ALA A 57 -24.28 -2.35 5.67
N ALA A 58 -23.17 -3.11 5.76
CA ALA A 58 -21.85 -2.57 6.06
C ALA A 58 -21.26 -1.72 4.92
N ALA A 59 -21.64 -2.03 3.67
CA ALA A 59 -21.10 -1.35 2.48
C ALA A 59 -21.64 0.07 2.28
N PHE A 60 -22.81 0.37 2.79
CA PHE A 60 -23.44 1.69 2.62
C PHE A 60 -23.41 2.51 3.91
N ASP A 61 -23.36 3.82 3.78
CA ASP A 61 -23.57 4.71 4.91
C ASP A 61 -25.08 5.06 5.06
N GLU A 62 -25.41 5.81 6.15
CA GLU A 62 -26.79 6.18 6.48
C GLU A 62 -27.49 7.03 5.41
N GLU A 63 -26.71 7.69 4.55
CA GLU A 63 -27.21 8.49 3.43
C GLU A 63 -27.28 7.70 2.12
N GLY A 64 -26.93 6.41 2.14
CA GLY A 64 -26.93 5.51 0.99
C GLY A 64 -25.75 5.70 0.02
N PHE A 65 -24.61 6.20 0.50
CA PHE A 65 -23.37 6.21 -0.27
C PHE A 65 -22.59 4.91 -0.04
N LEU A 66 -22.16 4.27 -1.13
CA LEU A 66 -21.28 3.11 -1.10
C LEU A 66 -19.91 3.54 -0.57
N ARG A 67 -19.38 2.83 0.41
CA ARG A 67 -18.04 2.97 0.96
C ARG A 67 -17.07 2.24 0.04
N MET A 68 -16.23 2.99 -0.69
CA MET A 68 -15.28 2.41 -1.62
C MET A 68 -13.97 1.97 -0.97
N GLU A 69 -13.74 2.41 0.27
CA GLU A 69 -12.48 2.26 1.00
C GLU A 69 -11.26 2.88 0.28
N ASP A 70 -11.48 3.58 -0.81
CA ASP A 70 -10.46 4.35 -1.49
C ASP A 70 -10.31 5.73 -0.84
N LEU A 71 -9.07 6.17 -0.75
CA LEU A 71 -8.72 7.49 -0.22
C LEU A 71 -8.33 8.42 -1.35
N ALA A 72 -8.72 9.67 -1.22
CA ALA A 72 -8.39 10.72 -2.16
C ALA A 72 -7.97 12.00 -1.44
N ASP A 73 -7.27 12.87 -2.16
CA ASP A 73 -7.08 14.25 -1.76
C ASP A 73 -7.23 15.16 -2.99
N PHE A 74 -7.45 16.44 -2.77
CA PHE A 74 -7.49 17.41 -3.84
C PHE A 74 -6.10 17.63 -4.44
N HIS A 75 -6.03 17.88 -5.73
CA HIS A 75 -4.80 18.35 -6.38
C HIS A 75 -4.38 19.70 -5.78
N ASP A 76 -5.36 20.58 -5.59
CA ASP A 76 -5.27 21.83 -4.86
C ASP A 76 -6.54 22.00 -4.02
N ARG A 77 -6.39 22.16 -2.69
CA ARG A 77 -7.54 22.32 -1.79
C ARG A 77 -8.25 23.67 -1.94
N ASP A 78 -7.54 24.66 -2.46
CA ASP A 78 -8.10 25.99 -2.77
C ASP A 78 -8.77 26.01 -4.16
N ARG A 79 -8.57 24.95 -4.95
CA ARG A 79 -9.12 24.78 -6.30
C ARG A 79 -9.72 23.39 -6.51
N PRO A 80 -10.84 23.09 -5.86
CA PRO A 80 -11.48 21.76 -5.91
C PRO A 80 -11.90 21.35 -7.33
N GLU A 81 -12.05 22.30 -8.25
CA GLU A 81 -12.29 22.07 -9.69
C GLU A 81 -11.13 21.38 -10.41
N ASP A 82 -9.92 21.39 -9.85
CA ASP A 82 -8.79 20.63 -10.35
C ASP A 82 -8.90 19.13 -10.04
N GLY A 83 -9.95 18.75 -9.30
CA GLY A 83 -10.32 17.37 -9.04
C GLY A 83 -9.50 16.70 -7.95
N LEU A 84 -9.69 15.38 -7.85
CA LEU A 84 -9.09 14.53 -6.83
C LEU A 84 -7.97 13.68 -7.44
N PHE A 85 -6.97 13.35 -6.63
CA PHE A 85 -6.00 12.30 -6.93
C PHE A 85 -6.12 11.14 -5.93
N PHE A 86 -5.73 9.94 -6.36
CA PHE A 86 -5.75 8.74 -5.53
C PHE A 86 -4.71 8.84 -4.41
N ALA A 87 -5.16 8.67 -3.18
CA ALA A 87 -4.33 8.77 -1.99
C ALA A 87 -4.04 7.41 -1.32
N GLY A 88 -4.49 6.31 -1.92
CA GLY A 88 -4.32 4.95 -1.40
C GLY A 88 -5.64 4.31 -0.97
N ARG A 89 -5.57 3.15 -0.32
CA ARG A 89 -6.74 2.46 0.25
C ARG A 89 -6.75 2.53 1.76
N ARG A 90 -7.94 2.64 2.33
CA ARG A 90 -8.12 2.68 3.78
C ARG A 90 -7.60 1.41 4.46
N ALA A 91 -7.85 0.24 3.87
CA ALA A 91 -7.34 -1.05 4.36
C ALA A 91 -5.80 -1.17 4.33
N GLU A 92 -5.13 -0.31 3.57
CA GLU A 92 -3.67 -0.23 3.48
C GLU A 92 -3.06 0.82 4.42
N GLN A 93 -3.88 1.49 5.23
CA GLN A 93 -3.39 2.40 6.26
C GLN A 93 -3.28 1.70 7.61
N PHE A 94 -2.28 2.08 8.37
CA PHE A 94 -2.10 1.65 9.75
C PHE A 94 -1.44 2.75 10.59
N LYS A 95 -1.45 2.58 11.91
CA LYS A 95 -0.81 3.53 12.84
C LYS A 95 0.43 2.93 13.47
N LEU A 96 1.49 3.72 13.54
CA LEU A 96 2.61 3.41 14.41
C LEU A 96 2.23 3.60 15.89
N LEU A 97 3.06 3.07 16.78
CA LEU A 97 2.87 3.16 18.24
C LEU A 97 2.67 4.61 18.73
N ASN A 98 3.31 5.58 18.09
CA ASN A 98 3.19 7.00 18.40
C ASN A 98 1.97 7.68 17.75
N GLY A 99 1.08 6.93 17.10
CA GLY A 99 -0.10 7.43 16.41
C GLY A 99 0.13 7.96 15.00
N THR A 100 1.36 7.92 14.48
CA THR A 100 1.66 8.37 13.11
C THR A 100 1.02 7.43 12.09
N PHE A 101 0.24 7.98 11.16
CA PHE A 101 -0.36 7.22 10.06
C PHE A 101 0.65 6.88 8.97
N VAL A 102 0.56 5.64 8.49
CA VAL A 102 1.39 5.08 7.41
C VAL A 102 0.49 4.61 6.27
N SER A 103 0.76 5.06 5.06
CA SER A 103 0.14 4.55 3.83
C SER A 103 1.00 3.44 3.25
N ALA A 104 0.64 2.18 3.52
CA ALA A 104 1.42 1.02 3.09
C ALA A 104 1.50 0.92 1.56
N GLY A 105 0.43 1.24 0.83
CA GLY A 105 0.42 1.20 -0.63
C GLY A 105 1.41 2.19 -1.25
N ARG A 106 1.41 3.45 -0.80
CA ARG A 106 2.38 4.46 -1.28
C ARG A 106 3.82 4.08 -1.00
N LEU A 107 4.09 3.55 0.21
CA LEU A 107 5.43 3.10 0.56
C LEU A 107 5.86 1.90 -0.27
N ARG A 108 4.95 0.94 -0.48
CA ARG A 108 5.19 -0.20 -1.35
C ARG A 108 5.63 0.24 -2.73
N ASP A 109 4.87 1.12 -3.37
CA ASP A 109 5.16 1.59 -4.74
C ASP A 109 6.49 2.35 -4.81
N SER A 110 6.77 3.21 -3.83
CA SER A 110 8.04 3.92 -3.72
C SER A 110 9.23 2.98 -3.55
N LEU A 111 9.09 1.95 -2.71
CA LEU A 111 10.14 0.95 -2.46
C LEU A 111 10.37 0.04 -3.65
N LEU A 112 9.32 -0.42 -4.34
CA LEU A 112 9.44 -1.23 -5.54
C LEU A 112 10.20 -0.49 -6.64
N GLY A 113 9.94 0.80 -6.81
CA GLY A 113 10.70 1.64 -7.75
C GLY A 113 12.21 1.70 -7.42
N ARG A 114 12.57 1.78 -6.13
CA ARG A 114 13.98 1.87 -5.70
C ARG A 114 14.70 0.52 -5.63
N LEU A 115 13.97 -0.55 -5.37
CA LEU A 115 14.49 -1.91 -5.26
C LEU A 115 14.28 -2.72 -6.55
N THR A 116 14.00 -2.02 -7.66
CA THR A 116 13.83 -2.65 -8.99
C THR A 116 15.01 -3.56 -9.32
N GLY A 117 14.70 -4.79 -9.74
CA GLY A 117 15.71 -5.82 -10.06
C GLY A 117 16.40 -6.45 -8.85
N VAL A 118 15.91 -6.19 -7.64
CA VAL A 118 16.34 -6.88 -6.40
C VAL A 118 15.16 -7.56 -5.74
N VAL A 119 13.99 -6.91 -5.74
CA VAL A 119 12.76 -7.45 -5.19
C VAL A 119 11.66 -7.49 -6.25
N ARG A 120 10.80 -8.49 -6.16
CA ARG A 120 9.57 -8.60 -6.94
C ARG A 120 8.40 -7.93 -6.25
N GLU A 121 8.36 -8.02 -4.93
CA GLU A 121 7.24 -7.54 -4.15
C GLU A 121 7.67 -7.21 -2.72
N VAL A 122 6.97 -6.25 -2.10
CA VAL A 122 7.17 -5.87 -0.71
C VAL A 122 5.85 -5.77 0.04
N VAL A 123 5.89 -6.08 1.33
CA VAL A 123 4.78 -5.91 2.27
C VAL A 123 5.23 -5.00 3.41
N VAL A 124 4.59 -3.85 3.52
CA VAL A 124 4.92 -2.85 4.54
C VAL A 124 4.31 -3.26 5.88
N CYS A 125 5.11 -3.30 6.92
CA CYS A 125 4.78 -3.70 8.30
C CYS A 125 5.00 -2.54 9.27
N GLY A 126 4.35 -2.56 10.44
CA GLY A 126 4.56 -1.56 11.48
C GLY A 126 3.31 -1.16 12.26
N ASP A 127 2.18 -1.85 12.07
CA ASP A 127 0.96 -1.57 12.81
C ASP A 127 1.17 -1.77 14.31
N GLY A 128 0.99 -0.69 15.10
CA GLY A 128 1.28 -0.67 16.53
C GLY A 128 2.76 -0.69 16.90
N GLU A 129 3.68 -0.67 15.94
CA GLU A 129 5.13 -0.72 16.15
C GLU A 129 5.79 0.67 16.19
N ALA A 130 7.00 0.75 16.71
CA ALA A 130 7.74 2.01 16.83
C ALA A 130 8.24 2.57 15.47
N ALA A 131 8.33 1.73 14.45
CA ALA A 131 8.88 2.08 13.15
C ALA A 131 8.25 1.26 12.02
N VAL A 132 8.41 1.72 10.78
CA VAL A 132 8.04 0.95 9.59
C VAL A 132 9.16 0.00 9.22
N ALA A 133 8.79 -1.23 8.89
CA ALA A 133 9.69 -2.25 8.35
C ALA A 133 9.02 -2.99 7.18
N VAL A 134 9.77 -3.84 6.47
CA VAL A 134 9.32 -4.41 5.20
C VAL A 134 9.66 -5.90 5.12
N LEU A 135 8.68 -6.72 4.78
CA LEU A 135 8.90 -8.06 4.23
C LEU A 135 9.02 -7.96 2.71
N ALA A 136 9.90 -8.75 2.11
CA ALA A 136 10.14 -8.70 0.67
C ALA A 136 10.33 -10.08 0.06
N TRP A 137 9.88 -10.27 -1.18
CA TRP A 137 10.27 -11.40 -2.01
C TRP A 137 11.32 -10.96 -3.01
N ALA A 138 12.42 -11.70 -3.03
CA ALA A 138 13.53 -11.42 -3.92
C ALA A 138 13.15 -11.65 -5.40
N ASP A 139 13.82 -10.93 -6.29
CA ASP A 139 13.83 -11.22 -7.73
C ASP A 139 15.05 -12.12 -8.07
N PRO A 140 14.84 -13.44 -8.32
CA PRO A 140 15.95 -14.35 -8.56
C PRO A 140 16.85 -13.92 -9.72
N ASP A 141 16.27 -13.38 -10.79
CA ASP A 141 17.03 -12.92 -11.96
C ASP A 141 17.87 -11.68 -11.62
N GLY A 142 17.31 -10.80 -10.79
CA GLY A 142 18.02 -9.64 -10.28
C GLY A 142 19.15 -10.00 -9.33
N LEU A 143 18.90 -10.95 -8.42
CA LEU A 143 19.94 -11.46 -7.52
C LEU A 143 21.07 -12.10 -8.30
N ALA A 144 20.76 -12.93 -9.30
CA ALA A 144 21.78 -13.57 -10.15
C ALA A 144 22.67 -12.54 -10.86
N ARG A 145 22.10 -11.43 -11.33
CA ARG A 145 22.88 -10.32 -11.92
C ARG A 145 23.80 -9.63 -10.92
N LEU A 146 23.38 -9.51 -9.67
CA LEU A 146 24.14 -8.81 -8.62
C LEU A 146 25.22 -9.66 -7.97
N SER A 147 24.96 -10.94 -7.79
CA SER A 147 25.79 -11.83 -6.96
C SER A 147 26.25 -13.11 -7.65
N GLY A 148 25.78 -13.38 -8.87
CA GLY A 148 26.03 -14.64 -9.56
C GLY A 148 25.18 -15.82 -9.05
N GLY A 149 24.27 -15.59 -8.09
CA GLY A 149 23.38 -16.59 -7.48
C GLY A 149 22.06 -16.00 -7.03
N THR A 150 21.19 -16.82 -6.43
CA THR A 150 19.86 -16.42 -6.00
C THR A 150 19.72 -16.25 -4.48
N ASP A 151 20.86 -16.23 -3.76
CA ASP A 151 20.87 -16.05 -2.31
C ASP A 151 20.59 -14.59 -1.91
N PRO A 152 19.47 -14.28 -1.25
CA PRO A 152 19.15 -12.93 -0.82
C PRO A 152 20.06 -12.44 0.32
N ASP A 153 20.73 -13.33 1.04
CA ASP A 153 21.65 -13.00 2.11
C ASP A 153 23.10 -12.75 1.61
N HIS A 154 23.35 -12.91 0.31
CA HIS A 154 24.64 -12.60 -0.26
C HIS A 154 25.07 -11.15 0.05
N PRO A 155 26.34 -10.89 0.46
CA PRO A 155 26.80 -9.55 0.88
C PRO A 155 26.55 -8.46 -0.15
N ALA A 156 26.68 -8.73 -1.45
CA ALA A 156 26.41 -7.76 -2.52
C ALA A 156 24.93 -7.36 -2.58
N VAL A 157 24.01 -8.32 -2.39
CA VAL A 157 22.56 -8.08 -2.35
C VAL A 157 22.20 -7.24 -1.12
N ARG A 158 22.67 -7.65 0.06
CA ARG A 158 22.44 -6.91 1.31
C ARG A 158 22.97 -5.47 1.25
N ALA A 159 24.15 -5.28 0.66
CA ALA A 159 24.72 -3.95 0.46
C ALA A 159 23.89 -3.10 -0.52
N ALA A 160 23.38 -3.67 -1.61
CA ALA A 160 22.51 -2.98 -2.57
C ALA A 160 21.20 -2.54 -1.91
N VAL A 161 20.54 -3.46 -1.19
CA VAL A 161 19.31 -3.14 -0.43
C VAL A 161 19.57 -2.08 0.63
N GLY A 162 20.63 -2.22 1.42
CA GLY A 162 21.00 -1.25 2.46
C GLY A 162 21.18 0.18 1.91
N ARG A 163 21.85 0.32 0.76
CA ARG A 163 21.98 1.61 0.07
C ARG A 163 20.62 2.14 -0.42
N ALA A 164 19.81 1.30 -1.06
CA ALA A 164 18.49 1.71 -1.55
C ALA A 164 17.57 2.18 -0.41
N LEU A 165 17.61 1.52 0.75
CA LEU A 165 16.87 1.92 1.94
C LEU A 165 17.42 3.25 2.54
N ALA A 166 18.74 3.44 2.54
CA ALA A 166 19.36 4.69 3.00
C ALA A 166 18.96 5.87 2.11
N ASP A 167 19.00 5.68 0.79
CA ASP A 167 18.57 6.68 -0.18
C ASP A 167 17.08 7.00 -0.04
N HIS A 168 16.24 5.97 0.12
CA HIS A 168 14.81 6.16 0.39
C HIS A 168 14.58 7.01 1.65
N ASN A 169 15.25 6.68 2.74
CA ASN A 169 15.09 7.36 4.02
C ASN A 169 15.61 8.80 3.99
N ARG A 170 16.63 9.09 3.18
CA ARG A 170 17.15 10.45 2.98
C ARG A 170 16.11 11.32 2.28
N ASP A 171 15.49 10.78 1.24
CA ASP A 171 14.49 11.51 0.47
C ASP A 171 13.12 11.57 1.18
N ASN A 172 12.88 10.67 2.15
CA ASN A 172 11.64 10.54 2.92
C ASN A 172 11.94 10.51 4.42
N PRO A 173 12.34 11.64 5.04
CA PRO A 173 12.81 11.67 6.44
C PRO A 173 11.69 11.49 7.47
N GLY A 174 10.41 11.59 7.08
CA GLY A 174 9.25 11.47 7.97
C GLY A 174 9.11 10.06 8.57
N GLN A 175 8.68 9.97 9.82
CA GLN A 175 8.49 8.68 10.52
C GLN A 175 7.53 7.73 9.80
N SER A 176 6.50 8.26 9.13
CA SER A 176 5.53 7.48 8.33
C SER A 176 6.12 6.84 7.08
N SER A 177 7.31 7.27 6.66
CA SER A 177 7.92 6.87 5.39
C SER A 177 9.29 6.21 5.57
N ARG A 178 9.92 6.43 6.71
CA ARG A 178 11.26 5.93 7.01
C ARG A 178 11.23 4.43 7.28
N ILE A 179 12.04 3.66 6.56
CA ILE A 179 12.15 2.21 6.70
C ILE A 179 13.28 1.87 7.66
N ALA A 180 12.96 1.11 8.70
CA ALA A 180 13.95 0.67 9.69
C ALA A 180 14.70 -0.59 9.21
N ARG A 181 13.99 -1.55 8.63
CA ARG A 181 14.56 -2.85 8.25
C ARG A 181 13.78 -3.47 7.07
N LEU A 182 14.46 -4.35 6.32
CA LEU A 182 13.86 -5.24 5.33
C LEU A 182 14.27 -6.68 5.64
N ARG A 183 13.32 -7.61 5.55
CA ARG A 183 13.55 -9.05 5.66
C ARG A 183 13.08 -9.75 4.40
N PHE A 184 13.94 -10.59 3.82
CA PHE A 184 13.53 -11.47 2.72
C PHE A 184 12.73 -12.66 3.25
N LEU A 185 11.66 -13.01 2.54
CA LEU A 185 10.87 -14.21 2.72
C LEU A 185 11.38 -15.31 1.81
N ALA A 186 11.54 -16.53 2.35
CA ALA A 186 12.04 -17.67 1.61
C ALA A 186 10.98 -18.24 0.65
N ASP A 187 9.75 -18.45 1.18
CA ASP A 187 8.67 -19.05 0.41
C ASP A 187 7.92 -17.98 -0.38
N PRO A 188 7.55 -18.25 -1.65
CA PRO A 188 6.75 -17.35 -2.45
C PRO A 188 5.37 -17.09 -1.80
N PRO A 189 4.65 -16.04 -2.26
CA PRO A 189 3.27 -15.82 -1.82
C PRO A 189 2.39 -17.01 -2.22
N ASP A 190 1.56 -17.46 -1.29
CA ASP A 190 0.71 -18.64 -1.44
C ASP A 190 -0.72 -18.24 -1.87
N PRO A 191 -1.14 -18.52 -3.13
CA PRO A 191 -2.48 -18.20 -3.62
C PRO A 191 -3.57 -19.02 -2.91
N GLU A 192 -3.31 -20.29 -2.56
CA GLU A 192 -4.30 -21.16 -1.91
C GLU A 192 -4.60 -20.66 -0.49
N ALA A 193 -3.64 -19.99 0.11
CA ALA A 193 -3.80 -19.35 1.39
C ALA A 193 -4.24 -17.89 1.31
N HIS A 194 -4.71 -17.45 0.17
CA HIS A 194 -5.19 -16.08 -0.07
C HIS A 194 -4.15 -14.98 0.18
N GLU A 195 -2.85 -15.29 0.13
CA GLU A 195 -1.79 -14.27 0.14
C GLU A 195 -1.76 -13.48 -1.17
N VAL A 196 -2.34 -14.05 -2.23
CA VAL A 196 -2.55 -13.40 -3.53
C VAL A 196 -4.04 -13.33 -3.81
N SER A 197 -4.55 -12.21 -4.25
CA SER A 197 -5.94 -12.04 -4.67
C SER A 197 -6.18 -12.64 -6.04
N ASP A 198 -7.44 -12.87 -6.43
CA ASP A 198 -7.84 -13.34 -7.76
C ASP A 198 -7.34 -12.43 -8.91
N LYS A 199 -7.03 -11.16 -8.60
CA LYS A 199 -6.45 -10.18 -9.52
C LYS A 199 -4.92 -10.21 -9.57
N GLY A 200 -4.27 -11.15 -8.85
CA GLY A 200 -2.81 -11.29 -8.78
C GLY A 200 -2.10 -10.29 -7.86
N SER A 201 -2.82 -9.45 -7.12
CA SER A 201 -2.23 -8.51 -6.15
C SER A 201 -2.02 -9.17 -4.78
N ILE A 202 -0.98 -8.75 -4.08
CA ILE A 202 -0.69 -9.23 -2.71
C ILE A 202 -1.78 -8.77 -1.74
N ASN A 203 -2.31 -9.73 -0.97
CA ASN A 203 -3.19 -9.48 0.14
C ASN A 203 -2.37 -9.24 1.42
N ARG A 204 -2.00 -7.96 1.65
CA ARG A 204 -1.19 -7.56 2.80
C ARG A 204 -1.69 -8.16 4.12
N ARG A 205 -3.01 -8.11 4.38
CA ARG A 205 -3.61 -8.61 5.63
C ARG A 205 -3.35 -10.10 5.84
N MET A 206 -3.50 -10.90 4.78
CA MET A 206 -3.27 -12.35 4.85
C MET A 206 -1.78 -12.66 5.03
N VAL A 207 -0.90 -11.96 4.30
CA VAL A 207 0.56 -12.11 4.47
C VAL A 207 0.97 -11.81 5.92
N LEU A 208 0.57 -10.67 6.47
CA LEU A 208 0.91 -10.31 7.85
C LEU A 208 0.42 -11.33 8.88
N LYS A 209 -0.78 -11.88 8.67
CA LYS A 209 -1.35 -12.92 9.54
C LYS A 209 -0.58 -14.24 9.47
N ARG A 210 -0.22 -14.69 8.27
CA ARG A 210 0.43 -15.98 8.06
C ARG A 210 1.93 -15.94 8.34
N ARG A 211 2.57 -14.82 8.05
CA ARG A 211 4.02 -14.60 8.26
C ARG A 211 4.30 -13.88 9.59
N ALA A 212 3.45 -14.10 10.60
CA ALA A 212 3.56 -13.44 11.91
C ALA A 212 4.95 -13.61 12.57
N ASP A 213 5.58 -14.79 12.40
CA ASP A 213 6.93 -15.05 12.90
C ASP A 213 7.99 -14.20 12.19
N ASP A 214 7.86 -13.99 10.88
CA ASP A 214 8.77 -13.12 10.13
C ASP A 214 8.55 -11.64 10.48
N VAL A 215 7.30 -11.25 10.73
CA VAL A 215 6.97 -9.91 11.25
C VAL A 215 7.58 -9.71 12.64
N ALA A 216 7.45 -10.70 13.54
CA ALA A 216 8.06 -10.63 14.88
C ALA A 216 9.59 -10.47 14.81
N ARG A 217 10.25 -11.17 13.89
CA ARG A 217 11.71 -11.04 13.68
C ARG A 217 12.12 -9.66 13.13
N LEU A 218 11.26 -9.00 12.33
CA LEU A 218 11.51 -7.63 11.87
C LEU A 218 11.62 -6.65 13.03
N PHE A 219 10.77 -6.78 14.04
CA PHE A 219 10.68 -5.84 15.17
C PHE A 219 11.44 -6.30 16.41
N GLY A 220 11.85 -7.57 16.46
CA GLY A 220 12.68 -8.14 17.52
C GLY A 220 14.17 -7.82 17.38
N ASP A 221 15.01 -8.85 17.45
CA ASP A 221 16.46 -8.74 17.35
C ASP A 221 16.98 -8.33 15.97
N GLY A 222 16.12 -8.41 14.94
CA GLY A 222 16.48 -8.09 13.56
C GLY A 222 17.38 -9.10 12.88
N ALA A 223 17.49 -10.31 13.43
CA ALA A 223 18.29 -11.38 12.84
C ALA A 223 17.83 -11.69 11.40
N GLY A 224 18.78 -11.71 10.46
CA GLY A 224 18.50 -11.91 9.03
C GLY A 224 17.86 -10.71 8.32
N CYS A 225 17.73 -9.56 8.99
CA CYS A 225 17.23 -8.34 8.36
C CYS A 225 18.35 -7.49 7.75
N VAL A 226 18.00 -6.70 6.73
CA VAL A 226 18.86 -5.66 6.16
C VAL A 226 18.43 -4.32 6.71
N SER A 227 19.35 -3.57 7.31
CA SER A 227 19.15 -2.19 7.73
C SER A 227 19.66 -1.20 6.67
N PRO A 228 19.15 0.02 6.65
CA PRO A 228 19.72 1.09 5.83
C PRO A 228 21.22 1.23 6.09
N ALA A 229 21.98 1.43 5.02
CA ALA A 229 23.42 1.65 5.16
C ALA A 229 23.69 2.91 5.98
N THR A 230 24.60 2.81 6.94
CA THR A 230 25.15 3.99 7.64
C THR A 230 26.08 4.73 6.68
N GLY A 231 25.80 5.99 6.43
CA GLY A 231 26.66 6.88 5.62
C GLY A 231 27.95 7.23 6.36
#